data_bf17e76fe7f9f63b1019483d48d7a715
#
_entry.id   bf17e76fe7f9f63b1019483d48d7a715
#
_cell.length_a   1.000
_cell.length_b   1.000
_cell.length_c   1.000
_cell.angle_alpha   90.00
_cell.angle_beta   90.00
_cell.angle_gamma   90.00
#
_symmetry.space_group_name_H-M   'P 1'
#
loop_
_entity.id
_entity.type
_entity.pdbx_description
1 polymer ?
#
loop_
_entity_poly.entity_id
_entity_poly.type
_entity_poly.pdbx_seq_one_letter_code
_entity_poly.pdbx_strand_id
1 'polypeptide(L)'
;MRFEPLLPGSWPLVIAVALVMAALLWWSARWAFSSLADPGARASWWRRACLALVVVLILAGPAAAVTESSPVSNVEIYLVVDRTGSMAAEDWAGGPDAGGGTRLDGVKSDLAAVTSWIGSLQQEITQRSQGSSLDRMLPLLVKVLTRAKEKNPEDARLVYILSDGEATDDGQGAAESSAAGATWAKAGQLTDGGAVLGYGTTSGGMMRSFDGSSTPGSGKYILDPGSGKPAVSVPDTQALASAAKALGVPYFQRTGEHRIDV
;
A
#
# COMPACT_ATOMS: atom_id res chain seq x y z
N MET A 1 18.44 30.52 9.34
CA MET A 1 17.48 30.60 10.47
C MET A 1 16.32 31.47 10.00
N ARG A 2 15.12 30.92 10.02
CA ARG A 2 13.89 31.63 9.69
C ARG A 2 13.19 31.94 11.01
N PHE A 3 12.69 33.16 11.17
CA PHE A 3 11.92 33.51 12.36
C PHE A 3 10.44 33.38 12.04
N GLU A 4 9.76 32.48 12.74
CA GLU A 4 8.30 32.29 12.63
C GLU A 4 7.68 32.52 14.01
N PRO A 5 6.73 33.46 14.14
CA PRO A 5 6.13 33.75 15.44
C PRO A 5 5.36 32.53 15.95
N LEU A 6 5.35 32.35 17.27
CA LEU A 6 4.67 31.24 17.96
C LEU A 6 3.20 31.03 17.53
N LEU A 7 2.54 32.11 17.08
CA LEU A 7 1.19 32.09 16.53
C LEU A 7 1.26 32.51 15.05
N PRO A 8 0.77 31.70 14.10
CA PRO A 8 0.77 32.04 12.68
C PRO A 8 0.09 33.41 12.43
N GLY A 9 0.77 34.29 11.70
CA GLY A 9 0.25 35.62 11.38
C GLY A 9 0.35 36.67 12.47
N SER A 10 0.98 36.38 13.61
CA SER A 10 1.04 37.29 14.76
C SER A 10 2.22 38.30 14.77
N TRP A 11 2.92 38.47 13.64
CA TRP A 11 4.00 39.47 13.56
C TRP A 11 3.63 40.86 14.04
N PRO A 12 2.41 41.41 13.75
CA PRO A 12 2.01 42.70 14.27
C PRO A 12 1.96 42.75 15.81
N LEU A 13 1.54 41.65 16.43
CA LEU A 13 1.48 41.50 17.88
C LEU A 13 2.88 41.42 18.50
N VAL A 14 3.79 40.67 17.91
CA VAL A 14 5.19 40.58 18.36
C VAL A 14 5.87 41.93 18.28
N ILE A 15 5.66 42.67 17.18
CA ILE A 15 6.20 44.02 16.99
C ILE A 15 5.61 45.00 18.04
N ALA A 16 4.30 44.93 18.28
CA ALA A 16 3.65 45.79 19.27
C ALA A 16 4.20 45.52 20.68
N VAL A 17 4.35 44.27 21.07
CA VAL A 17 4.94 43.88 22.37
C VAL A 17 6.39 44.36 22.47
N ALA A 18 7.19 44.18 21.43
CA ALA A 18 8.59 44.66 21.41
C ALA A 18 8.69 46.15 21.54
N LEU A 19 7.83 46.92 20.88
CA LEU A 19 7.79 48.39 21.00
C LEU A 19 7.38 48.86 22.38
N VAL A 20 6.38 48.24 22.99
CA VAL A 20 5.95 48.55 24.36
C VAL A 20 7.07 48.27 25.35
N MET A 21 7.73 47.12 25.25
CA MET A 21 8.85 46.75 26.11
C MET A 21 10.05 47.69 25.93
N ALA A 22 10.36 48.07 24.69
CA ALA A 22 11.41 49.05 24.40
C ALA A 22 11.10 50.42 25.02
N ALA A 23 9.86 50.88 24.94
CA ALA A 23 9.42 52.16 25.54
C ALA A 23 9.53 52.15 27.08
N LEU A 24 9.13 51.03 27.72
CA LEU A 24 9.23 50.85 29.17
C LEU A 24 10.70 50.78 29.63
N LEU A 25 11.57 50.09 28.89
CA LEU A 25 13.00 50.03 29.15
C LEU A 25 13.64 51.42 28.98
N TRP A 26 13.29 52.16 27.93
CA TRP A 26 13.78 53.50 27.71
C TRP A 26 13.36 54.47 28.83
N TRP A 27 12.11 54.41 29.25
CA TRP A 27 11.61 55.23 30.36
C TRP A 27 12.34 54.88 31.66
N SER A 28 12.45 53.57 32.00
CA SER A 28 13.15 53.12 33.22
C SER A 28 14.66 53.41 33.20
N ALA A 29 15.28 53.45 32.01
CA ALA A 29 16.69 53.82 31.86
C ALA A 29 16.97 55.24 32.35
N ARG A 30 16.07 56.19 32.07
CA ARG A 30 16.21 57.59 32.52
C ARG A 30 16.37 57.70 34.03
N TRP A 31 15.71 56.80 34.78
CA TRP A 31 15.82 56.73 36.23
C TRP A 31 17.06 55.94 36.68
N ALA A 32 17.34 54.83 36.09
CA ALA A 32 18.46 53.95 36.45
C ALA A 32 19.85 54.61 36.21
N PHE A 33 19.91 55.50 35.21
CA PHE A 33 21.16 56.23 34.86
C PHE A 33 21.18 57.65 35.27
N SER A 34 20.24 58.09 36.11
CA SER A 34 20.28 59.41 36.71
C SER A 34 21.35 59.48 37.80
N SER A 35 21.81 60.74 38.13
CA SER A 35 22.80 60.98 39.17
C SER A 35 22.30 60.70 40.61
N LEU A 36 21.01 60.47 40.75
CA LEU A 36 20.33 60.16 42.00
C LEU A 36 20.06 58.70 42.23
N ALA A 37 20.47 57.81 41.28
CA ALA A 37 20.17 56.40 41.34
C ALA A 37 21.20 55.65 42.20
N ASP A 38 20.70 54.61 42.94
CA ASP A 38 21.53 53.70 43.71
C ASP A 38 22.49 52.93 42.81
N PRO A 39 23.71 52.55 43.29
CA PRO A 39 24.67 51.78 42.51
C PRO A 39 24.11 50.44 41.96
N GLY A 40 23.10 49.86 42.62
CA GLY A 40 22.42 48.64 42.17
C GLY A 40 21.37 48.86 41.09
N ALA A 41 20.92 50.07 40.85
CA ALA A 41 19.85 50.37 39.88
C ALA A 41 20.24 50.03 38.45
N ARG A 42 21.50 50.26 38.06
CA ARG A 42 22.04 49.93 36.74
C ARG A 42 22.07 48.40 36.48
N ALA A 43 22.52 47.65 37.48
CA ALA A 43 22.55 46.19 37.39
C ALA A 43 21.15 45.57 37.29
N SER A 44 20.17 46.15 38.05
CA SER A 44 18.78 45.69 37.96
C SER A 44 18.13 46.05 36.64
N TRP A 45 18.49 47.19 36.04
CA TRP A 45 18.01 47.59 34.71
C TRP A 45 18.54 46.64 33.62
N TRP A 46 19.84 46.29 33.65
CA TRP A 46 20.40 45.33 32.70
C TRP A 46 19.73 43.97 32.78
N ARG A 47 19.45 43.46 33.98
CA ARG A 47 18.70 42.19 34.15
C ARG A 47 17.32 42.26 33.50
N ARG A 48 16.60 43.35 33.65
CA ARG A 48 15.28 43.58 33.02
C ARG A 48 15.40 43.67 31.50
N ALA A 49 16.41 44.32 30.97
CA ALA A 49 16.66 44.44 29.55
C ALA A 49 16.97 43.06 28.92
N CYS A 50 17.79 42.23 29.58
CA CYS A 50 18.05 40.86 29.12
C CYS A 50 16.80 40.00 29.15
N LEU A 51 15.97 40.06 30.19
CA LEU A 51 14.70 39.34 30.25
C LEU A 51 13.73 39.77 29.14
N ALA A 52 13.63 41.05 28.89
CA ALA A 52 12.80 41.60 27.81
C ALA A 52 13.26 41.09 26.43
N LEU A 53 14.57 41.07 26.21
CA LEU A 53 15.15 40.51 24.96
C LEU A 53 14.82 39.03 24.80
N VAL A 54 14.96 38.24 25.87
CA VAL A 54 14.64 36.82 25.85
C VAL A 54 13.17 36.59 25.53
N VAL A 55 12.24 37.36 26.13
CA VAL A 55 10.81 37.26 25.84
C VAL A 55 10.51 37.59 24.38
N VAL A 56 11.11 38.65 23.83
CA VAL A 56 10.92 39.00 22.41
C VAL A 56 11.49 37.90 21.50
N LEU A 57 12.65 37.31 21.81
CA LEU A 57 13.23 36.20 21.04
C LEU A 57 12.35 34.97 21.09
N ILE A 58 11.76 34.63 22.25
CA ILE A 58 10.82 33.51 22.37
C ILE A 58 9.58 33.75 21.51
N LEU A 59 9.01 34.96 21.56
CA LEU A 59 7.82 35.32 20.79
C LEU A 59 8.09 35.36 19.28
N ALA A 60 9.30 35.77 18.88
CA ALA A 60 9.74 35.77 17.49
C ALA A 60 9.98 34.35 16.94
N GLY A 61 10.08 33.32 17.82
CA GLY A 61 10.25 31.92 17.45
C GLY A 61 11.42 31.69 16.50
N PRO A 62 12.68 31.55 16.96
CA PRO A 62 13.76 31.13 16.09
C PRO A 62 13.48 29.67 15.67
N ALA A 63 12.78 29.50 14.57
CA ALA A 63 12.61 28.18 13.96
C ALA A 63 13.89 27.83 13.21
N ALA A 64 14.59 26.79 13.66
CA ALA A 64 15.42 26.05 12.74
C ALA A 64 14.43 25.45 11.71
N ALA A 65 14.67 25.66 10.43
CA ALA A 65 13.97 24.92 9.40
C ALA A 65 14.32 23.43 9.61
N VAL A 66 13.56 22.77 10.46
CA VAL A 66 13.42 21.34 10.39
C VAL A 66 12.60 21.16 9.12
N THR A 67 13.25 20.75 8.04
CA THR A 67 12.55 20.10 6.94
C THR A 67 12.01 18.82 7.59
N GLU A 68 10.85 18.91 8.22
CA GLU A 68 9.99 17.76 8.34
C GLU A 68 9.56 17.46 6.90
N SER A 69 10.41 16.72 6.19
CA SER A 69 9.91 15.72 5.31
C SER A 69 9.23 14.73 6.26
N SER A 70 7.96 15.00 6.63
CA SER A 70 7.04 13.91 6.86
C SER A 70 7.09 13.14 5.53
N PRO A 71 7.71 11.96 5.47
CA PRO A 71 7.35 11.04 4.44
C PRO A 71 5.91 10.67 4.79
N VAL A 72 4.94 11.41 4.27
CA VAL A 72 3.63 10.84 3.99
C VAL A 72 3.93 9.94 2.82
N SER A 73 4.59 8.83 3.13
CA SER A 73 4.66 7.68 2.25
C SER A 73 3.24 7.16 2.22
N ASN A 74 2.46 7.66 1.26
CA ASN A 74 1.21 7.02 0.94
C ASN A 74 1.57 5.64 0.43
N VAL A 75 0.89 4.64 0.94
CA VAL A 75 1.05 3.26 0.49
C VAL A 75 -0.07 2.99 -0.50
N GLU A 76 0.30 2.75 -1.75
CA GLU A 76 -0.62 2.27 -2.77
C GLU A 76 -0.59 0.74 -2.79
N ILE A 77 -1.75 0.10 -2.60
CA ILE A 77 -1.88 -1.36 -2.60
C ILE A 77 -2.57 -1.80 -3.87
N TYR A 78 -1.93 -2.67 -4.61
CA TYR A 78 -2.42 -3.28 -5.85
C TYR A 78 -2.75 -4.75 -5.58
N LEU A 79 -4.04 -5.09 -5.59
CA LEU A 79 -4.51 -6.46 -5.46
C LEU A 79 -4.83 -7.00 -6.85
N VAL A 80 -4.07 -7.99 -7.28
CA VAL A 80 -4.30 -8.72 -8.53
C VAL A 80 -4.91 -10.06 -8.20
N VAL A 81 -6.19 -10.22 -8.48
CA VAL A 81 -6.96 -11.41 -8.13
C VAL A 81 -7.28 -12.18 -9.40
N ASP A 82 -6.78 -13.40 -9.47
CA ASP A 82 -7.15 -14.37 -10.49
C ASP A 82 -8.58 -14.87 -10.25
N ARG A 83 -9.38 -14.86 -11.32
CA ARG A 83 -10.78 -15.32 -11.31
C ARG A 83 -11.06 -16.34 -12.40
N THR A 84 -10.02 -16.87 -13.01
CA THR A 84 -10.12 -17.86 -14.09
C THR A 84 -10.80 -19.14 -13.63
N GLY A 85 -11.15 -20.00 -14.56
CA GLY A 85 -11.88 -21.24 -14.28
C GLY A 85 -11.15 -22.16 -13.28
N SER A 86 -9.82 -22.16 -13.29
CA SER A 86 -8.97 -22.93 -12.37
C SER A 86 -9.15 -22.53 -10.90
N MET A 87 -9.46 -21.26 -10.62
CA MET A 87 -9.76 -20.78 -9.27
C MET A 87 -11.07 -21.35 -8.69
N ALA A 88 -11.89 -22.02 -9.50
CA ALA A 88 -13.04 -22.80 -9.04
C ALA A 88 -12.70 -24.21 -8.58
N ALA A 89 -11.43 -24.62 -8.60
CA ALA A 89 -10.99 -25.92 -8.11
C ALA A 89 -11.32 -26.07 -6.61
N GLU A 90 -11.93 -27.20 -6.27
CA GLU A 90 -12.48 -27.50 -4.94
C GLU A 90 -11.41 -28.18 -4.04
N ASP A 91 -10.28 -27.51 -3.84
CA ASP A 91 -9.16 -28.02 -3.02
C ASP A 91 -8.70 -27.06 -1.91
N TRP A 92 -9.44 -25.99 -1.65
CA TRP A 92 -9.18 -25.09 -0.52
C TRP A 92 -9.68 -25.71 0.79
N ALA A 93 -8.82 -25.76 1.81
CA ALA A 93 -9.13 -26.31 3.16
C ALA A 93 -9.74 -27.71 3.12
N GLY A 94 -9.28 -28.56 2.21
CA GLY A 94 -9.78 -29.93 2.02
C GLY A 94 -11.03 -30.06 1.16
N GLY A 95 -11.48 -28.96 0.55
CA GLY A 95 -12.65 -28.92 -0.31
C GLY A 95 -14.00 -28.94 0.43
N PRO A 96 -15.13 -28.96 -0.32
CA PRO A 96 -16.47 -28.85 0.27
C PRO A 96 -16.81 -29.96 1.26
N ASP A 97 -16.32 -31.18 1.03
CA ASP A 97 -16.59 -32.34 1.89
C ASP A 97 -15.92 -32.22 3.28
N ALA A 98 -14.84 -31.42 3.38
CA ALA A 98 -14.15 -31.12 4.63
C ALA A 98 -14.58 -29.79 5.26
N GLY A 99 -15.60 -29.12 4.70
CA GLY A 99 -16.06 -27.81 5.15
C GLY A 99 -15.27 -26.64 4.56
N GLY A 100 -14.35 -26.92 3.62
CA GLY A 100 -13.65 -25.91 2.81
C GLY A 100 -14.44 -25.51 1.55
N GLY A 101 -13.73 -25.06 0.54
CA GLY A 101 -14.36 -24.57 -0.69
C GLY A 101 -13.44 -24.53 -1.89
N THR A 102 -13.66 -23.56 -2.75
CA THR A 102 -12.85 -23.27 -3.92
C THR A 102 -11.62 -22.43 -3.55
N ARG A 103 -10.61 -22.39 -4.43
CA ARG A 103 -9.45 -21.49 -4.30
C ARG A 103 -9.89 -20.02 -4.21
N LEU A 104 -10.93 -19.64 -4.97
CA LEU A 104 -11.49 -18.29 -4.92
C LEU A 104 -12.13 -17.97 -3.55
N ASP A 105 -12.70 -18.98 -2.87
CA ASP A 105 -13.21 -18.81 -1.51
C ASP A 105 -12.05 -18.57 -0.52
N GLY A 106 -10.91 -19.22 -0.75
CA GLY A 106 -9.67 -18.93 -0.01
C GLY A 106 -9.21 -17.48 -0.18
N VAL A 107 -9.19 -16.99 -1.40
CA VAL A 107 -8.87 -15.56 -1.68
C VAL A 107 -9.85 -14.64 -0.94
N LYS A 108 -11.14 -14.94 -0.96
CA LYS A 108 -12.15 -14.13 -0.25
C LYS A 108 -11.93 -14.14 1.25
N SER A 109 -11.58 -15.31 1.82
CA SER A 109 -11.26 -15.45 3.23
C SER A 109 -10.06 -14.59 3.64
N ASP A 110 -8.97 -14.69 2.89
CA ASP A 110 -7.74 -13.94 3.17
C ASP A 110 -7.93 -12.42 3.03
N LEU A 111 -8.77 -11.97 2.12
CA LEU A 111 -9.02 -10.55 1.84
C LEU A 111 -10.24 -9.97 2.56
N ALA A 112 -11.06 -10.78 3.23
CA ALA A 112 -12.32 -10.33 3.86
C ALA A 112 -12.11 -9.20 4.89
N ALA A 113 -10.96 -9.18 5.57
CA ALA A 113 -10.60 -8.13 6.52
C ALA A 113 -10.23 -6.79 5.86
N VAL A 114 -9.95 -6.78 4.54
CA VAL A 114 -9.42 -5.61 3.83
C VAL A 114 -10.52 -4.82 3.13
N THR A 115 -11.50 -5.52 2.52
CA THR A 115 -12.53 -4.86 1.70
C THR A 115 -13.85 -5.64 1.68
N SER A 116 -14.96 -4.93 1.88
CA SER A 116 -16.30 -5.55 1.88
C SER A 116 -16.79 -6.05 0.51
N TRP A 117 -16.26 -5.51 -0.60
CA TRP A 117 -16.68 -5.87 -1.96
C TRP A 117 -16.11 -7.21 -2.43
N ILE A 118 -15.07 -7.74 -1.77
CA ILE A 118 -14.41 -9.01 -2.13
C ILE A 118 -15.37 -10.19 -2.07
N GLY A 119 -16.32 -10.18 -1.16
CA GLY A 119 -17.38 -11.18 -1.10
C GLY A 119 -18.20 -11.32 -2.39
N SER A 120 -18.25 -10.27 -3.22
CA SER A 120 -18.96 -10.27 -4.49
C SER A 120 -18.15 -10.83 -5.66
N LEU A 121 -16.86 -11.17 -5.47
CA LEU A 121 -16.05 -11.79 -6.52
C LEU A 121 -16.63 -13.14 -6.91
N GLN A 122 -16.75 -13.35 -8.20
CA GLN A 122 -17.17 -14.61 -8.80
C GLN A 122 -16.15 -15.05 -9.83
N GLN A 123 -16.03 -16.36 -10.03
CA GLN A 123 -15.24 -16.90 -11.13
C GLN A 123 -15.78 -16.39 -12.49
N GLU A 124 -14.97 -16.45 -13.50
CA GLU A 124 -15.40 -16.14 -14.86
C GLU A 124 -16.45 -17.15 -15.38
N ILE A 125 -17.28 -16.73 -16.33
CA ILE A 125 -18.23 -17.62 -16.98
C ILE A 125 -17.45 -18.61 -17.83
N THR A 126 -17.59 -19.91 -17.52
CA THR A 126 -16.80 -21.00 -18.14
C THR A 126 -16.82 -20.97 -19.66
N GLN A 127 -18.00 -20.68 -20.27
CA GLN A 127 -18.13 -20.61 -21.72
C GLN A 127 -17.43 -19.40 -22.39
N ARG A 128 -17.00 -18.43 -21.61
CA ARG A 128 -16.29 -17.22 -22.06
C ARG A 128 -14.81 -17.23 -21.68
N SER A 129 -14.36 -18.27 -20.97
CA SER A 129 -12.96 -18.39 -20.59
C SER A 129 -12.08 -18.53 -21.81
N GLN A 130 -11.00 -17.78 -21.82
CA GLN A 130 -9.95 -17.84 -22.85
C GLN A 130 -8.67 -18.52 -22.33
N GLY A 131 -8.79 -19.29 -21.27
CA GLY A 131 -7.68 -19.82 -20.53
C GLY A 131 -7.07 -18.85 -19.51
N SER A 132 -6.23 -19.38 -18.65
CA SER A 132 -5.54 -18.69 -17.57
C SER A 132 -4.08 -18.49 -17.92
N SER A 133 -3.49 -17.36 -17.52
CA SER A 133 -2.05 -17.16 -17.50
C SER A 133 -1.71 -15.95 -16.62
N LEU A 134 -0.68 -16.10 -15.79
CA LEU A 134 -0.14 -14.99 -15.00
C LEU A 134 0.35 -13.85 -15.90
N ASP A 135 0.82 -14.14 -17.08
CA ASP A 135 1.39 -13.14 -17.99
C ASP A 135 0.32 -12.20 -18.58
N ARG A 136 -0.94 -12.62 -18.67
CA ARG A 136 -2.04 -11.77 -19.21
C ARG A 136 -2.23 -10.48 -18.45
N MET A 137 -1.96 -10.45 -17.15
CA MET A 137 -2.11 -9.25 -16.35
C MET A 137 -0.93 -8.28 -16.45
N LEU A 138 0.25 -8.75 -16.88
CA LEU A 138 1.48 -7.97 -16.87
C LEU A 138 1.40 -6.63 -17.63
N PRO A 139 0.82 -6.56 -18.84
CA PRO A 139 0.72 -5.30 -19.57
C PRO A 139 -0.06 -4.25 -18.79
N LEU A 140 -1.16 -4.67 -18.17
CA LEU A 140 -1.97 -3.78 -17.34
C LEU A 140 -1.25 -3.39 -16.06
N LEU A 141 -0.66 -4.35 -15.35
CA LEU A 141 0.08 -4.13 -14.11
C LEU A 141 1.23 -3.14 -14.32
N VAL A 142 2.09 -3.39 -15.31
CA VAL A 142 3.21 -2.49 -15.64
C VAL A 142 2.71 -1.09 -16.00
N LYS A 143 1.63 -0.97 -16.78
CA LYS A 143 1.04 0.31 -17.15
C LYS A 143 0.52 1.08 -15.94
N VAL A 144 -0.16 0.40 -15.02
CA VAL A 144 -0.73 1.03 -13.81
C VAL A 144 0.39 1.47 -12.88
N LEU A 145 1.36 0.60 -12.59
CA LEU A 145 2.51 0.92 -11.73
C LEU A 145 3.38 2.05 -12.31
N THR A 146 3.58 2.07 -13.64
CA THR A 146 4.31 3.18 -14.29
C THR A 146 3.61 4.52 -14.06
N ARG A 147 2.28 4.56 -14.28
CA ARG A 147 1.50 5.78 -14.05
C ARG A 147 1.49 6.21 -12.58
N ALA A 148 1.42 5.25 -11.67
CA ALA A 148 1.50 5.53 -10.23
C ALA A 148 2.84 6.16 -9.87
N LYS A 149 3.94 5.61 -10.36
CA LYS A 149 5.29 6.15 -10.15
C LYS A 149 5.48 7.54 -10.75
N GLU A 150 4.91 7.80 -11.93
CA GLU A 150 4.95 9.13 -12.56
C GLU A 150 4.15 10.17 -11.77
N LYS A 151 3.00 9.77 -11.21
CA LYS A 151 2.11 10.66 -10.48
C LYS A 151 2.60 10.94 -9.07
N ASN A 152 3.04 9.91 -8.37
CA ASN A 152 3.46 9.95 -6.97
C ASN A 152 4.77 9.17 -6.81
N PRO A 153 5.92 9.72 -7.19
CA PRO A 153 7.20 8.99 -7.20
C PRO A 153 7.66 8.52 -5.81
N GLU A 154 7.24 9.22 -4.76
CA GLU A 154 7.62 8.93 -3.36
C GLU A 154 6.70 7.91 -2.66
N ASP A 155 5.55 7.57 -3.26
CA ASP A 155 4.62 6.62 -2.67
C ASP A 155 5.16 5.18 -2.79
N ALA A 156 4.99 4.39 -1.73
CA ALA A 156 5.33 2.97 -1.75
C ALA A 156 4.23 2.16 -2.47
N ARG A 157 4.62 1.32 -3.42
CA ARG A 157 3.72 0.48 -4.22
C ARG A 157 3.85 -0.97 -3.80
N LEU A 158 2.82 -1.47 -3.11
CA LEU A 158 2.74 -2.86 -2.69
C LEU A 158 1.88 -3.66 -3.66
N VAL A 159 2.42 -4.75 -4.21
CA VAL A 159 1.72 -5.61 -5.17
C VAL A 159 1.46 -6.96 -4.55
N TYR A 160 0.19 -7.35 -4.46
CA TYR A 160 -0.23 -8.68 -4.04
C TYR A 160 -0.88 -9.40 -5.20
N ILE A 161 -0.37 -10.58 -5.53
CA ILE A 161 -0.90 -11.46 -6.58
C ILE A 161 -1.50 -12.68 -5.91
N LEU A 162 -2.76 -12.96 -6.22
CA LEU A 162 -3.55 -14.06 -5.66
C LEU A 162 -4.02 -14.93 -6.82
N SER A 163 -3.38 -16.09 -7.04
CA SER A 163 -3.62 -16.97 -8.18
C SER A 163 -3.18 -18.40 -7.85
N ASP A 164 -3.56 -19.35 -8.69
CA ASP A 164 -3.02 -20.72 -8.69
C ASP A 164 -1.86 -20.88 -9.70
N GLY A 165 -1.60 -19.88 -10.52
CA GLY A 165 -0.50 -19.87 -11.48
C GLY A 165 -0.70 -20.77 -12.70
N GLU A 166 -1.83 -21.47 -12.84
CA GLU A 166 -2.07 -22.39 -13.94
C GLU A 166 -2.11 -21.65 -15.29
N ALA A 167 -1.41 -22.15 -16.29
CA ALA A 167 -1.38 -21.61 -17.63
C ALA A 167 -2.11 -22.54 -18.59
N THR A 168 -3.28 -22.10 -19.09
CA THR A 168 -4.15 -22.85 -20.00
C THR A 168 -4.54 -22.06 -21.24
N ASP A 169 -3.81 -20.98 -21.53
CA ASP A 169 -4.10 -20.03 -22.62
C ASP A 169 -3.24 -20.25 -23.88
N ASP A 170 -2.61 -21.42 -24.03
CA ASP A 170 -1.72 -21.78 -25.16
C ASP A 170 -0.59 -20.75 -25.40
N GLY A 171 -0.16 -20.04 -24.33
CA GLY A 171 0.93 -19.06 -24.39
C GLY A 171 0.53 -17.68 -24.92
N GLN A 172 -0.76 -17.40 -25.10
CA GLN A 172 -1.25 -16.12 -25.60
C GLN A 172 -0.88 -14.97 -24.66
N GLY A 173 -1.02 -15.14 -23.34
CA GLY A 173 -0.65 -14.15 -22.37
C GLY A 173 0.83 -13.76 -22.40
N ALA A 174 1.71 -14.75 -22.57
CA ALA A 174 3.15 -14.52 -22.71
C ALA A 174 3.46 -13.75 -24.01
N ALA A 175 2.80 -14.09 -25.11
CA ALA A 175 2.95 -13.39 -26.39
C ALA A 175 2.46 -11.93 -26.31
N GLU A 176 1.30 -11.68 -25.72
CA GLU A 176 0.74 -10.34 -25.51
C GLU A 176 1.64 -9.49 -24.61
N SER A 177 2.14 -10.03 -23.51
CA SER A 177 3.06 -9.35 -22.59
C SER A 177 4.38 -9.00 -23.26
N SER A 178 4.93 -9.92 -24.03
CA SER A 178 6.15 -9.69 -24.81
C SER A 178 5.96 -8.61 -25.84
N ALA A 179 4.86 -8.60 -26.59
CA ALA A 179 4.52 -7.58 -27.58
C ALA A 179 4.33 -6.21 -26.94
N ALA A 180 3.79 -6.16 -25.71
CA ALA A 180 3.65 -4.93 -24.93
C ALA A 180 4.95 -4.48 -24.23
N GLY A 181 6.04 -5.24 -24.32
CA GLY A 181 7.28 -5.00 -23.59
C GLY A 181 7.10 -5.04 -22.06
N ALA A 182 6.09 -5.79 -21.59
CA ALA A 182 5.81 -5.99 -20.19
C ALA A 182 6.50 -7.28 -19.72
N THR A 183 7.29 -7.16 -18.66
CA THR A 183 7.99 -8.30 -18.05
C THR A 183 7.84 -8.25 -16.54
N TRP A 184 7.95 -9.39 -15.88
CA TRP A 184 7.97 -9.50 -14.42
C TRP A 184 9.10 -8.67 -13.81
N ALA A 185 10.28 -8.65 -14.42
CA ALA A 185 11.40 -7.83 -13.97
C ALA A 185 11.08 -6.33 -14.03
N LYS A 186 10.35 -5.88 -15.08
CA LYS A 186 9.92 -4.48 -15.18
C LYS A 186 8.87 -4.13 -14.13
N ALA A 187 7.93 -5.04 -13.85
CA ALA A 187 6.98 -4.87 -12.76
C ALA A 187 7.71 -4.78 -11.41
N GLY A 188 8.72 -5.64 -11.17
CA GLY A 188 9.55 -5.60 -9.96
C GLY A 188 10.28 -4.28 -9.73
N GLN A 189 10.78 -3.64 -10.79
CA GLN A 189 11.41 -2.30 -10.69
C GLN A 189 10.44 -1.19 -10.28
N LEU A 190 9.13 -1.44 -10.40
CA LEU A 190 8.06 -0.51 -10.07
C LEU A 190 7.37 -0.85 -8.75
N THR A 191 7.76 -1.96 -8.12
CA THR A 191 7.16 -2.52 -6.90
C THR A 191 8.13 -2.33 -5.73
N ASP A 192 7.64 -1.83 -4.61
CA ASP A 192 8.44 -1.59 -3.41
C ASP A 192 8.24 -2.72 -2.36
N GLY A 193 7.23 -3.59 -2.54
CA GLY A 193 6.95 -4.72 -1.67
C GLY A 193 5.65 -5.43 -2.03
N GLY A 194 5.21 -6.36 -1.20
CA GLY A 194 4.00 -7.16 -1.41
C GLY A 194 4.24 -8.65 -1.25
N ALA A 195 3.44 -9.48 -1.90
CA ALA A 195 3.58 -10.92 -1.88
C ALA A 195 2.88 -11.59 -3.08
N VAL A 196 3.31 -12.80 -3.42
CA VAL A 196 2.55 -13.72 -4.29
C VAL A 196 1.96 -14.82 -3.43
N LEU A 197 0.64 -14.96 -3.46
CA LEU A 197 -0.13 -15.95 -2.72
C LEU A 197 -0.64 -17.01 -3.72
N GLY A 198 -0.14 -18.23 -3.58
CA GLY A 198 -0.53 -19.36 -4.42
C GLY A 198 -1.64 -20.17 -3.77
N TYR A 199 -2.76 -20.37 -4.45
CA TYR A 199 -3.91 -21.10 -3.93
C TYR A 199 -4.02 -22.49 -4.53
N GLY A 200 -4.39 -23.46 -3.68
CA GLY A 200 -4.63 -24.85 -4.06
C GLY A 200 -3.58 -25.82 -3.51
N THR A 201 -3.86 -27.11 -3.70
CA THR A 201 -3.00 -28.20 -3.23
C THR A 201 -2.28 -28.88 -4.40
N THR A 202 -1.21 -29.60 -4.11
CA THR A 202 -0.46 -30.36 -5.13
C THR A 202 -1.25 -31.53 -5.71
N SER A 203 -2.30 -32.00 -5.04
CA SER A 203 -3.24 -33.00 -5.57
C SER A 203 -4.26 -32.39 -6.52
N GLY A 204 -4.38 -31.07 -6.53
CA GLY A 204 -5.36 -30.34 -7.32
C GLY A 204 -6.79 -30.48 -6.81
N GLY A 205 -7.71 -29.85 -7.53
CA GLY A 205 -9.14 -29.88 -7.25
C GLY A 205 -9.98 -29.98 -8.51
N MET A 206 -11.17 -30.57 -8.39
CA MET A 206 -12.15 -30.60 -9.47
C MET A 206 -12.82 -29.25 -9.63
N MET A 207 -13.12 -28.85 -10.84
CA MET A 207 -13.72 -27.56 -11.17
C MET A 207 -15.18 -27.71 -11.60
N ARG A 208 -16.05 -26.81 -11.08
CA ARG A 208 -17.43 -26.72 -11.57
C ARG A 208 -17.57 -25.61 -12.61
N SER A 209 -18.44 -25.86 -13.60
CA SER A 209 -18.80 -24.85 -14.57
C SER A 209 -19.64 -23.74 -13.91
N PHE A 210 -19.44 -22.50 -14.36
CA PHE A 210 -20.22 -21.36 -13.97
C PHE A 210 -20.79 -20.67 -15.21
N ASP A 211 -22.10 -20.47 -15.22
CA ASP A 211 -22.85 -19.89 -16.34
C ASP A 211 -23.26 -18.42 -16.11
N GLY A 212 -22.82 -17.85 -14.98
CA GLY A 212 -23.21 -16.51 -14.56
C GLY A 212 -24.44 -16.48 -13.66
N SER A 213 -24.96 -17.64 -13.25
CA SER A 213 -26.09 -17.71 -12.31
C SER A 213 -25.68 -17.22 -10.92
N SER A 214 -26.67 -16.86 -10.11
CA SER A 214 -26.44 -16.32 -8.75
C SER A 214 -25.93 -17.34 -7.74
N THR A 215 -25.85 -18.61 -8.09
CA THR A 215 -25.41 -19.69 -7.18
C THR A 215 -24.08 -20.30 -7.65
N PRO A 216 -22.94 -19.74 -7.24
CA PRO A 216 -21.63 -20.33 -7.51
C PRO A 216 -21.53 -21.75 -6.91
N GLY A 217 -20.84 -22.65 -7.61
CA GLY A 217 -20.64 -24.02 -7.13
C GLY A 217 -21.80 -24.99 -7.39
N SER A 218 -22.94 -24.53 -7.96
CA SER A 218 -24.08 -25.42 -8.32
C SER A 218 -23.94 -26.07 -9.70
N GLY A 219 -22.98 -25.62 -10.51
CA GLY A 219 -22.72 -26.14 -11.85
C GLY A 219 -22.26 -27.60 -11.86
N LYS A 220 -22.36 -28.24 -13.02
CA LYS A 220 -21.79 -29.57 -13.24
C LYS A 220 -20.26 -29.46 -13.25
N TYR A 221 -19.59 -30.56 -12.90
CA TYR A 221 -18.15 -30.64 -13.08
C TYR A 221 -17.78 -30.51 -14.56
N ILE A 222 -16.73 -29.73 -14.82
CA ILE A 222 -16.09 -29.68 -16.13
C ILE A 222 -15.46 -31.03 -16.37
N LEU A 223 -15.73 -31.64 -17.53
CA LEU A 223 -15.19 -32.94 -17.86
C LEU A 223 -13.93 -32.79 -18.73
N ASP A 224 -12.94 -33.59 -18.44
CA ASP A 224 -11.77 -33.77 -19.30
C ASP A 224 -12.19 -34.43 -20.61
N PRO A 225 -11.90 -33.83 -21.77
CA PRO A 225 -12.35 -34.34 -23.05
C PRO A 225 -11.79 -35.73 -23.40
N GLY A 226 -10.61 -36.05 -22.88
CA GLY A 226 -9.95 -37.33 -23.19
C GLY A 226 -10.45 -38.51 -22.34
N SER A 227 -10.77 -38.25 -21.07
CA SER A 227 -11.14 -39.31 -20.12
C SER A 227 -12.64 -39.34 -19.81
N GLY A 228 -13.39 -38.26 -20.08
CA GLY A 228 -14.79 -38.09 -19.69
C GLY A 228 -15.01 -38.01 -18.18
N LYS A 229 -13.96 -37.91 -17.38
CA LYS A 229 -13.99 -37.74 -15.94
C LYS A 229 -13.94 -36.24 -15.57
N PRO A 230 -14.28 -35.85 -14.33
CA PRO A 230 -14.07 -34.48 -13.87
C PRO A 230 -12.62 -34.04 -14.08
N ALA A 231 -12.45 -32.88 -14.73
CA ALA A 231 -11.15 -32.26 -14.92
C ALA A 231 -10.59 -31.79 -13.58
N VAL A 232 -9.30 -32.04 -13.37
CA VAL A 232 -8.57 -31.63 -12.17
C VAL A 232 -7.60 -30.53 -12.56
N SER A 233 -7.72 -29.37 -11.88
CA SER A 233 -6.77 -28.28 -11.98
C SER A 233 -5.70 -28.43 -10.89
N VAL A 234 -4.43 -28.30 -11.27
CA VAL A 234 -3.28 -28.39 -10.37
C VAL A 234 -2.52 -27.07 -10.41
N PRO A 235 -2.29 -26.39 -9.26
CA PRO A 235 -1.61 -25.11 -9.24
C PRO A 235 -0.16 -25.22 -9.74
N ASP A 236 0.28 -24.23 -10.53
CA ASP A 236 1.67 -24.09 -10.94
C ASP A 236 2.45 -23.24 -9.92
N THR A 237 2.90 -23.91 -8.86
CA THR A 237 3.68 -23.27 -7.80
C THR A 237 5.04 -22.76 -8.29
N GLN A 238 5.59 -23.35 -9.34
CA GLN A 238 6.88 -22.94 -9.91
C GLN A 238 6.73 -21.62 -10.69
N ALA A 239 5.67 -21.46 -11.45
CA ALA A 239 5.36 -20.21 -12.14
C ALA A 239 5.16 -19.07 -11.14
N LEU A 240 4.39 -19.32 -10.07
CA LEU A 240 4.15 -18.35 -9.00
C LEU A 240 5.44 -17.96 -8.26
N ALA A 241 6.28 -18.91 -7.89
CA ALA A 241 7.55 -18.65 -7.24
C ALA A 241 8.52 -17.87 -8.15
N SER A 242 8.49 -18.14 -9.44
CA SER A 242 9.30 -17.41 -10.44
C SER A 242 8.83 -15.97 -10.59
N ALA A 243 7.52 -15.73 -10.61
CA ALA A 243 6.93 -14.41 -10.63
C ALA A 243 7.28 -13.63 -9.36
N ALA A 244 7.15 -14.24 -8.19
CA ALA A 244 7.53 -13.63 -6.90
C ALA A 244 9.00 -13.22 -6.87
N LYS A 245 9.89 -14.10 -7.32
CA LYS A 245 11.33 -13.82 -7.43
C LYS A 245 11.61 -12.64 -8.35
N ALA A 246 10.95 -12.56 -9.50
CA ALA A 246 11.15 -11.49 -10.46
C ALA A 246 10.56 -10.14 -9.98
N LEU A 247 9.49 -10.18 -9.18
CA LEU A 247 8.94 -9.02 -8.48
C LEU A 247 9.79 -8.56 -7.28
N GLY A 248 10.65 -9.43 -6.74
CA GLY A 248 11.40 -9.15 -5.53
C GLY A 248 10.57 -9.26 -4.24
N VAL A 249 9.52 -10.09 -4.24
CA VAL A 249 8.60 -10.26 -3.11
C VAL A 249 8.55 -11.72 -2.67
N PRO A 250 8.12 -12.03 -1.41
CA PRO A 250 7.96 -13.40 -0.95
C PRO A 250 6.81 -14.12 -1.67
N TYR A 251 6.95 -15.46 -1.74
CA TYR A 251 5.89 -16.39 -2.19
C TYR A 251 5.36 -17.19 -1.00
N PHE A 252 4.04 -17.30 -0.88
CA PHE A 252 3.37 -18.12 0.12
C PHE A 252 2.37 -19.05 -0.52
N GLN A 253 2.49 -20.35 -0.25
CA GLN A 253 1.49 -21.33 -0.64
C GLN A 253 0.32 -21.33 0.35
N ARG A 254 -0.90 -21.22 -0.16
CA ARG A 254 -2.14 -21.17 0.59
C ARG A 254 -2.97 -22.41 0.29
N THR A 255 -3.15 -23.26 1.29
CA THR A 255 -3.94 -24.51 1.17
C THR A 255 -5.11 -24.55 2.15
N GLY A 256 -5.24 -23.54 3.02
CA GLY A 256 -6.27 -23.42 4.04
C GLY A 256 -6.08 -22.14 4.87
N GLU A 257 -6.89 -21.96 5.89
CA GLU A 257 -6.91 -20.79 6.76
C GLU A 257 -5.75 -20.78 7.77
N HIS A 258 -4.53 -20.81 7.31
CA HIS A 258 -3.36 -20.59 8.16
C HIS A 258 -2.92 -19.14 8.10
N ARG A 259 -2.60 -18.54 9.26
CA ARG A 259 -1.98 -17.21 9.30
C ARG A 259 -0.68 -17.22 8.49
N ILE A 260 -0.48 -16.15 7.73
CA ILE A 260 0.82 -15.86 7.13
C ILE A 260 1.66 -15.25 8.25
N ASP A 261 2.59 -16.02 8.80
CA ASP A 261 3.60 -15.51 9.72
C ASP A 261 4.64 -14.77 8.88
N VAL A 262 4.66 -13.45 9.02
CA VAL A 262 5.59 -12.55 8.32
C VAL A 262 6.76 -12.23 9.24
#